data_6edb59a53741d8f18339d131f7f3953e
#
_entry.id   6edb59a53741d8f18339d131f7f3953e
#
_cell.length_a   1.000
_cell.length_b   1.000
_cell.length_c   1.000
_cell.angle_alpha   90.00
_cell.angle_beta   90.00
_cell.angle_gamma   90.00
#
_symmetry.space_group_name_H-M   'P 1'
#
loop_
_entity.id
_entity.type
_entity.pdbx_description
1 polymer ?
#
loop_
_entity_poly.entity_id
_entity_poly.type
_entity_poly.pdbx_seq_one_letter_code
_entity_poly.pdbx_strand_id
1 'polypeptide(L)'
;SVSDLDEVLLGSVYIPSKEEVQDLAWGDIGWWLHILDDDINTVITDQAENRIWNSAMNSAYFGYTTWQMEVGRSYKGDELAADNALWDDLYRRINVTNIILDEIEDLNPATEEERLDALRVRGETHFLRAQFYFLLVNIYAQAYDPENAETTLGIPLKLTGYVEHDKDKASQFERVPVAKVYEQIVKDLKAAVDYFTQSPQTRLFYRASGEASLLLLSRVYLYMQDWKNAWQAADDLLKIKSSLKDYAVVKDEDEVISRTNPEILFSQGSLNVQNAFTGNGGDFCIANGLYRLYADNDYRKELFFTPASSSDSIALGRKYKRGLHQSYVSDLFLLRISEAYLNIAEACAMLDDPSGASDWLNIFRRNRIEGWQDVSYDQNTVIEEVRKERRRELCIEGHRWFDLRRYAVCRKAPLRKAIERVFAVYDWDSKMKFMRGEVFRLEIDDPAYVFSIPKSVLEFDTDMPDNVRPMRRLTEVINANFD
;
A
#
# COMPACT_ATOMS: atom_id res chain seq x y z
N SER A 1 32.11 0.07 -11.46
CA SER A 1 32.44 0.70 -10.16
C SER A 1 31.21 0.76 -9.27
N VAL A 2 31.41 1.00 -7.99
CA VAL A 2 30.32 1.21 -7.04
C VAL A 2 29.43 2.38 -7.47
N SER A 3 30.04 3.47 -7.95
CA SER A 3 29.30 4.63 -8.45
C SER A 3 28.40 4.29 -9.65
N ASP A 4 28.85 3.42 -10.54
CA ASP A 4 28.03 2.97 -11.68
C ASP A 4 26.82 2.14 -11.19
N LEU A 5 27.01 1.27 -10.22
CA LEU A 5 25.93 0.48 -9.64
C LEU A 5 24.93 1.36 -8.87
N ASP A 6 25.38 2.40 -8.20
CA ASP A 6 24.53 3.37 -7.54
C ASP A 6 23.67 4.15 -8.54
N GLU A 7 24.23 4.54 -9.68
CA GLU A 7 23.48 5.17 -10.77
C GLU A 7 22.42 4.21 -11.37
N VAL A 8 22.75 2.94 -11.55
CA VAL A 8 21.80 1.92 -12.00
C VAL A 8 20.67 1.74 -10.98
N LEU A 9 21.01 1.72 -9.70
CA LEU A 9 20.02 1.63 -8.62
C LEU A 9 19.01 2.77 -8.69
N LEU A 10 19.47 4.01 -8.78
CA LEU A 10 18.60 5.18 -8.89
C LEU A 10 17.79 5.21 -10.18
N GLY A 11 18.42 4.92 -11.29
CA GLY A 11 17.80 5.07 -12.62
C GLY A 11 16.90 3.92 -13.04
N SER A 12 17.12 2.71 -12.49
CA SER A 12 16.45 1.50 -12.99
C SER A 12 15.71 0.68 -11.92
N VAL A 13 15.96 0.92 -10.65
CA VAL A 13 15.32 0.16 -9.55
C VAL A 13 14.33 1.00 -8.78
N TYR A 14 14.73 2.17 -8.28
CA TYR A 14 13.82 3.09 -7.62
C TYR A 14 12.71 3.54 -8.57
N ILE A 15 11.50 3.68 -8.04
CA ILE A 15 10.37 4.23 -8.77
C ILE A 15 10.49 5.75 -8.72
N PRO A 16 10.68 6.44 -9.86
CA PRO A 16 10.94 7.88 -9.85
C PRO A 16 9.75 8.68 -9.32
N SER A 17 10.05 9.74 -8.60
CA SER A 17 9.07 10.76 -8.26
C SER A 17 8.88 11.74 -9.43
N LYS A 18 7.79 12.51 -9.38
CA LYS A 18 7.48 13.50 -10.41
C LYS A 18 8.57 14.58 -10.59
N GLU A 19 9.32 14.89 -9.55
CA GLU A 19 10.42 15.86 -9.61
C GLU A 19 11.58 15.39 -10.49
N GLU A 20 11.82 14.08 -10.49
CA GLU A 20 12.96 13.49 -11.18
C GLU A 20 12.65 13.19 -12.63
N VAL A 21 11.37 13.07 -12.99
CA VAL A 21 10.92 12.68 -14.34
C VAL A 21 9.79 13.60 -14.80
N GLN A 22 10.15 14.69 -15.45
CA GLN A 22 9.16 15.71 -15.86
C GLN A 22 8.23 15.30 -17.00
N ASP A 23 8.62 14.35 -17.85
CA ASP A 23 7.94 14.05 -19.12
C ASP A 23 7.45 12.60 -19.27
N LEU A 24 7.65 11.72 -18.30
CA LEU A 24 7.16 10.35 -18.41
C LEU A 24 5.81 10.17 -17.72
N ALA A 25 4.96 9.39 -18.37
CA ALA A 25 3.83 8.77 -17.69
C ALA A 25 4.38 8.14 -16.42
N TRP A 26 4.07 8.73 -15.34
CA TRP A 26 4.51 8.50 -14.00
C TRP A 26 4.53 7.04 -13.65
N GLY A 27 5.45 6.64 -12.79
CA GLY A 27 5.45 5.34 -12.15
C GLY A 27 4.18 5.15 -11.33
N ASP A 28 3.05 5.11 -12.02
CA ASP A 28 1.74 4.90 -11.46
C ASP A 28 1.55 3.40 -11.26
N ILE A 29 2.35 2.88 -10.34
CA ILE A 29 2.37 1.47 -10.07
C ILE A 29 1.36 1.21 -8.98
N GLY A 30 0.18 0.72 -9.39
CA GLY A 30 -0.79 0.16 -8.47
C GLY A 30 -1.63 1.18 -7.69
N TRP A 31 -1.85 2.41 -8.20
CA TRP A 31 -2.74 3.37 -7.53
C TRP A 31 -4.14 2.78 -7.26
N TRP A 32 -4.59 1.85 -8.09
CA TRP A 32 -5.86 1.14 -7.93
C TRP A 32 -5.95 0.34 -6.62
N LEU A 33 -4.84 0.14 -5.92
CA LEU A 33 -4.84 -0.44 -4.56
C LEU A 33 -5.64 0.41 -3.57
N HIS A 34 -5.80 1.71 -3.83
CA HIS A 34 -6.60 2.59 -2.99
C HIS A 34 -8.12 2.45 -3.18
N ILE A 35 -8.57 1.76 -4.23
CA ILE A 35 -10.00 1.66 -4.56
C ILE A 35 -10.57 0.24 -4.41
N LEU A 36 -9.85 -0.64 -3.74
CA LEU A 36 -10.25 -2.04 -3.56
C LEU A 36 -11.01 -2.28 -2.26
N ASP A 37 -10.83 -1.44 -1.25
CA ASP A 37 -11.25 -1.68 0.13
C ASP A 37 -12.56 -0.98 0.50
N ASP A 38 -12.89 -1.05 1.79
CA ASP A 38 -14.11 -0.51 2.38
C ASP A 38 -13.97 0.95 2.85
N ASP A 39 -12.85 1.61 2.58
CA ASP A 39 -12.64 3.02 2.90
C ASP A 39 -13.17 3.97 1.83
N ILE A 40 -13.56 3.43 0.68
CA ILE A 40 -13.99 4.21 -0.48
C ILE A 40 -15.31 3.73 -1.04
N ASN A 41 -15.94 4.62 -1.81
CA ASN A 41 -17.07 4.29 -2.66
C ASN A 41 -17.03 5.16 -3.93
N THR A 42 -17.95 4.95 -4.85
CA THR A 42 -18.07 5.82 -6.02
C THR A 42 -18.98 7.01 -5.71
N VAL A 43 -18.73 8.13 -6.38
CA VAL A 43 -19.50 9.36 -6.18
C VAL A 43 -20.85 9.24 -6.93
N ILE A 44 -21.95 9.50 -6.23
CA ILE A 44 -23.29 9.57 -6.78
C ILE A 44 -23.74 11.04 -6.71
N THR A 45 -24.04 11.66 -7.86
CA THR A 45 -24.48 13.03 -7.92
C THR A 45 -25.33 13.31 -9.17
N ASP A 46 -26.31 14.20 -9.05
CA ASP A 46 -27.07 14.71 -10.19
C ASP A 46 -26.34 15.85 -10.93
N GLN A 47 -25.20 16.30 -10.38
CA GLN A 47 -24.36 17.36 -10.95
C GLN A 47 -23.12 16.81 -11.68
N ALA A 48 -23.26 15.65 -12.31
CA ALA A 48 -22.15 15.00 -12.99
C ALA A 48 -21.56 15.81 -14.14
N GLU A 49 -22.33 16.75 -14.71
CA GLU A 49 -21.86 17.69 -15.75
C GLU A 49 -20.71 18.58 -15.30
N ASN A 50 -20.58 18.79 -13.98
CA ASN A 50 -19.46 19.51 -13.39
C ASN A 50 -18.21 18.64 -13.17
N ARG A 51 -18.33 17.36 -13.45
CA ARG A 51 -17.27 16.35 -13.28
C ARG A 51 -16.55 16.14 -14.60
N ILE A 52 -15.67 17.04 -14.94
CA ILE A 52 -15.02 17.11 -16.27
C ILE A 52 -14.12 15.91 -16.57
N TRP A 53 -13.76 15.11 -15.55
CA TRP A 53 -12.60 14.23 -15.71
C TRP A 53 -12.90 12.74 -15.74
N ASN A 54 -14.13 12.25 -15.40
CA ASN A 54 -14.02 11.04 -14.64
C ASN A 54 -14.92 9.90 -15.00
N SER A 55 -15.74 10.10 -15.95
CA SER A 55 -16.46 9.00 -16.54
C SER A 55 -15.50 7.97 -17.16
N ALA A 56 -14.40 8.41 -17.74
CA ALA A 56 -13.38 7.53 -18.28
C ALA A 56 -12.66 6.74 -17.19
N MET A 57 -12.27 7.42 -16.09
CA MET A 57 -11.58 6.77 -14.98
C MET A 57 -12.50 5.79 -14.26
N ASN A 58 -13.73 6.18 -13.92
CA ASN A 58 -14.70 5.31 -13.29
C ASN A 58 -14.95 4.06 -14.14
N SER A 59 -15.19 4.25 -15.44
CA SER A 59 -15.40 3.15 -16.38
C SER A 59 -14.15 2.27 -16.53
N ALA A 60 -12.96 2.86 -16.64
CA ALA A 60 -11.71 2.14 -16.84
C ALA A 60 -11.35 1.27 -15.63
N TYR A 61 -11.64 1.74 -14.42
CA TYR A 61 -11.30 1.02 -13.19
C TYR A 61 -12.48 0.26 -12.56
N PHE A 62 -13.54 0.06 -13.34
CA PHE A 62 -14.68 -0.76 -12.94
C PHE A 62 -14.24 -2.15 -12.46
N GLY A 63 -13.35 -2.80 -13.19
CA GLY A 63 -12.87 -4.15 -12.85
C GLY A 63 -12.14 -4.24 -11.53
N TYR A 64 -11.44 -3.17 -11.12
CA TYR A 64 -10.77 -3.10 -9.83
C TYR A 64 -11.75 -2.80 -8.70
N THR A 65 -12.52 -1.74 -8.80
CA THR A 65 -13.37 -1.25 -7.70
C THR A 65 -14.57 -2.16 -7.42
N THR A 66 -14.96 -3.01 -8.38
CA THR A 66 -16.07 -3.97 -8.23
C THR A 66 -15.59 -5.43 -8.23
N TRP A 67 -14.31 -5.65 -8.08
CA TRP A 67 -13.69 -6.98 -7.91
C TRP A 67 -14.04 -7.98 -9.01
N GLN A 68 -13.99 -7.54 -10.26
CA GLN A 68 -14.33 -8.38 -11.41
C GLN A 68 -13.29 -9.48 -11.66
N MET A 69 -13.70 -10.52 -12.33
CA MET A 69 -12.81 -11.62 -12.75
C MET A 69 -11.66 -11.10 -13.61
N GLU A 70 -11.96 -10.21 -14.56
CA GLU A 70 -10.99 -9.54 -15.42
C GLU A 70 -10.90 -8.06 -15.04
N VAL A 71 -9.90 -7.71 -14.25
CA VAL A 71 -9.76 -6.36 -13.68
C VAL A 71 -9.48 -5.27 -14.73
N GLY A 72 -8.90 -5.64 -15.87
CA GLY A 72 -8.58 -4.69 -16.96
C GLY A 72 -9.79 -4.29 -17.83
N ARG A 73 -10.95 -4.91 -17.65
CA ARG A 73 -12.13 -4.56 -18.43
C ARG A 73 -12.88 -3.40 -17.83
N SER A 74 -13.30 -2.48 -18.69
CA SER A 74 -14.18 -1.37 -18.33
C SER A 74 -15.61 -1.84 -18.05
N TYR A 75 -16.44 -0.93 -17.54
CA TYR A 75 -17.87 -1.19 -17.36
C TYR A 75 -18.56 -1.65 -18.66
N LYS A 76 -18.16 -1.10 -19.80
CA LYS A 76 -18.69 -1.47 -21.11
C LYS A 76 -18.10 -2.76 -21.69
N GLY A 77 -17.11 -3.35 -21.04
CA GLY A 77 -16.47 -4.59 -21.44
C GLY A 77 -15.22 -4.43 -22.30
N ASP A 78 -14.78 -3.19 -22.54
CA ASP A 78 -13.55 -2.92 -23.29
C ASP A 78 -12.32 -3.23 -22.46
N GLU A 79 -11.29 -3.78 -23.05
CA GLU A 79 -10.00 -4.04 -22.40
C GLU A 79 -9.17 -2.76 -22.41
N LEU A 80 -9.25 -1.96 -21.34
CA LEU A 80 -8.63 -0.64 -21.23
C LEU A 80 -7.34 -0.61 -20.43
N ALA A 81 -7.09 -1.61 -19.59
CA ALA A 81 -5.89 -1.70 -18.78
C ALA A 81 -5.27 -3.08 -18.91
N ALA A 82 -3.95 -3.11 -19.07
CA ALA A 82 -3.21 -4.36 -19.07
C ALA A 82 -3.07 -4.90 -17.64
N ASP A 83 -3.35 -6.17 -17.46
CA ASP A 83 -3.27 -6.84 -16.15
C ASP A 83 -1.84 -7.13 -15.68
N ASN A 84 -0.85 -6.97 -16.56
CA ASN A 84 0.54 -7.35 -16.32
C ASN A 84 1.48 -6.19 -15.97
N ALA A 85 1.00 -4.95 -16.00
CA ALA A 85 1.87 -3.77 -15.85
C ALA A 85 2.64 -3.76 -14.53
N LEU A 86 1.96 -4.03 -13.43
CA LEU A 86 2.59 -4.07 -12.10
C LEU A 86 3.56 -5.25 -11.98
N TRP A 87 3.12 -6.44 -12.38
CA TRP A 87 3.94 -7.65 -12.34
C TRP A 87 5.24 -7.47 -13.11
N ASP A 88 5.12 -7.08 -14.38
CA ASP A 88 6.28 -6.91 -15.28
C ASP A 88 7.25 -5.85 -14.77
N ASP A 89 6.73 -4.71 -14.29
CA ASP A 89 7.57 -3.63 -13.81
C ASP A 89 8.32 -4.03 -12.54
N LEU A 90 7.65 -4.64 -11.58
CA LEU A 90 8.29 -5.06 -10.34
C LEU A 90 9.32 -6.18 -10.55
N TYR A 91 9.02 -7.16 -11.39
CA TYR A 91 10.00 -8.22 -11.71
C TYR A 91 11.18 -7.69 -12.51
N ARG A 92 10.99 -6.70 -13.36
CA ARG A 92 12.10 -6.02 -14.05
C ARG A 92 13.03 -5.34 -13.04
N ARG A 93 12.47 -4.63 -12.07
CA ARG A 93 13.23 -3.97 -11.00
C ARG A 93 13.95 -4.99 -10.12
N ILE A 94 13.28 -6.06 -9.76
CA ILE A 94 13.88 -7.16 -8.99
C ILE A 94 15.06 -7.78 -9.74
N ASN A 95 14.92 -8.00 -11.04
CA ASN A 95 16.03 -8.51 -11.85
C ASN A 95 17.25 -7.60 -11.78
N VAL A 96 17.05 -6.29 -11.86
CA VAL A 96 18.15 -5.31 -11.72
C VAL A 96 18.77 -5.36 -10.33
N THR A 97 17.98 -5.50 -9.27
CA THR A 97 18.53 -5.69 -7.92
C THR A 97 19.41 -6.92 -7.84
N ASN A 98 19.01 -8.01 -8.45
CA ASN A 98 19.78 -9.25 -8.49
C ASN A 98 21.13 -9.05 -9.21
N ILE A 99 21.13 -8.34 -10.33
CA ILE A 99 22.35 -7.99 -11.07
C ILE A 99 23.28 -7.14 -10.21
N ILE A 100 22.75 -6.12 -9.55
CA ILE A 100 23.56 -5.25 -8.65
C ILE A 100 24.20 -6.06 -7.54
N LEU A 101 23.45 -6.93 -6.87
CA LEU A 101 23.97 -7.75 -5.78
C LEU A 101 25.04 -8.73 -6.26
N ASP A 102 24.88 -9.32 -7.45
CA ASP A 102 25.89 -10.21 -8.02
C ASP A 102 27.15 -9.44 -8.40
N GLU A 103 27.03 -8.31 -9.06
CA GLU A 103 28.19 -7.54 -9.52
C GLU A 103 28.98 -6.86 -8.38
N ILE A 104 28.27 -6.39 -7.33
CA ILE A 104 28.95 -5.67 -6.25
C ILE A 104 29.88 -6.58 -5.43
N GLU A 105 29.60 -7.87 -5.38
CA GLU A 105 30.46 -8.84 -4.69
C GLU A 105 31.84 -8.97 -5.34
N ASP A 106 31.93 -8.78 -6.64
CA ASP A 106 33.16 -8.89 -7.41
C ASP A 106 33.99 -7.60 -7.43
N LEU A 107 33.44 -6.51 -6.86
CA LEU A 107 34.17 -5.25 -6.79
C LEU A 107 35.14 -5.21 -5.63
N ASN A 108 36.33 -4.64 -5.87
CA ASN A 108 37.33 -4.38 -4.85
C ASN A 108 37.43 -2.86 -4.61
N PRO A 109 36.70 -2.30 -3.63
CA PRO A 109 36.78 -0.88 -3.33
C PRO A 109 38.23 -0.43 -3.02
N ALA A 110 38.70 0.63 -3.68
CA ALA A 110 40.04 1.12 -3.53
C ALA A 110 40.20 2.03 -2.32
N THR A 111 39.13 2.64 -1.85
CA THR A 111 39.12 3.60 -0.75
C THR A 111 38.07 3.21 0.31
N GLU A 112 38.25 3.77 1.54
CA GLU A 112 37.25 3.61 2.62
C GLU A 112 35.88 4.18 2.21
N GLU A 113 35.85 5.31 1.51
CA GLU A 113 34.62 5.92 1.00
C GLU A 113 33.90 4.99 0.03
N GLU A 114 34.59 4.39 -0.91
CA GLU A 114 34.01 3.41 -1.83
C GLU A 114 33.51 2.16 -1.10
N ARG A 115 34.24 1.71 -0.08
CA ARG A 115 33.83 0.57 0.73
C ARG A 115 32.52 0.86 1.46
N LEU A 116 32.40 2.04 2.04
CA LEU A 116 31.17 2.48 2.73
C LEU A 116 30.02 2.67 1.74
N ASP A 117 30.28 3.25 0.56
CA ASP A 117 29.27 3.36 -0.48
C ASP A 117 28.78 2.00 -0.96
N ALA A 118 29.66 1.01 -1.10
CA ALA A 118 29.28 -0.34 -1.48
C ALA A 118 28.35 -0.98 -0.43
N LEU A 119 28.61 -0.80 0.86
CA LEU A 119 27.74 -1.30 1.92
C LEU A 119 26.37 -0.61 1.88
N ARG A 120 26.33 0.69 1.68
CA ARG A 120 25.09 1.46 1.55
C ARG A 120 24.28 1.00 0.34
N VAL A 121 24.91 0.84 -0.83
CA VAL A 121 24.25 0.34 -2.04
C VAL A 121 23.67 -1.06 -1.82
N ARG A 122 24.40 -1.94 -1.17
CA ARG A 122 23.88 -3.26 -0.78
C ARG A 122 22.65 -3.14 0.10
N GLY A 123 22.68 -2.28 1.11
CA GLY A 123 21.55 -2.05 2.01
C GLY A 123 20.31 -1.57 1.26
N GLU A 124 20.46 -0.58 0.40
CA GLU A 124 19.36 -0.04 -0.41
C GLU A 124 18.80 -1.11 -1.37
N THR A 125 19.66 -1.89 -1.98
CA THR A 125 19.28 -2.91 -2.96
C THR A 125 18.50 -4.05 -2.29
N HIS A 126 18.95 -4.53 -1.14
CA HIS A 126 18.21 -5.53 -0.36
C HIS A 126 16.85 -5.02 0.08
N PHE A 127 16.77 -3.77 0.56
CA PHE A 127 15.50 -3.16 0.95
C PHE A 127 14.51 -3.14 -0.22
N LEU A 128 14.94 -2.66 -1.39
CA LEU A 128 14.05 -2.54 -2.55
C LEU A 128 13.57 -3.90 -3.05
N ARG A 129 14.45 -4.89 -3.12
CA ARG A 129 14.04 -6.24 -3.49
C ARG A 129 12.99 -6.79 -2.52
N ALA A 130 13.20 -6.61 -1.23
CA ALA A 130 12.24 -7.01 -0.20
C ALA A 130 10.89 -6.30 -0.38
N GLN A 131 10.91 -4.98 -0.59
CA GLN A 131 9.69 -4.19 -0.76
C GLN A 131 8.90 -4.63 -1.99
N PHE A 132 9.55 -4.88 -3.11
CA PHE A 132 8.87 -5.32 -4.32
C PHE A 132 8.31 -6.74 -4.20
N TYR A 133 9.03 -7.66 -3.60
CA TYR A 133 8.51 -8.99 -3.32
C TYR A 133 7.34 -8.96 -2.32
N PHE A 134 7.42 -8.11 -1.32
CA PHE A 134 6.33 -7.94 -0.35
C PHE A 134 5.05 -7.45 -1.02
N LEU A 135 5.15 -6.48 -1.93
CA LEU A 135 4.01 -6.02 -2.70
C LEU A 135 3.47 -7.11 -3.61
N LEU A 136 4.33 -7.81 -4.36
CA LEU A 136 3.92 -8.88 -5.27
C LEU A 136 3.19 -10.02 -4.54
N VAL A 137 3.74 -10.51 -3.45
CA VAL A 137 3.13 -11.64 -2.72
C VAL A 137 1.78 -11.26 -2.10
N ASN A 138 1.62 -10.00 -1.70
CA ASN A 138 0.37 -9.52 -1.13
C ASN A 138 -0.70 -9.18 -2.19
N ILE A 139 -0.33 -9.09 -3.45
CA ILE A 139 -1.28 -8.91 -4.55
C ILE A 139 -1.65 -10.25 -5.17
N TYR A 140 -0.66 -11.09 -5.47
CA TYR A 140 -0.82 -12.29 -6.29
C TYR A 140 -0.84 -13.61 -5.50
N ALA A 141 -0.82 -13.55 -4.18
CA ALA A 141 -0.96 -14.71 -3.31
C ALA A 141 -1.89 -14.42 -2.14
N GLN A 142 -2.33 -15.47 -1.48
CA GLN A 142 -3.12 -15.34 -0.25
C GLN A 142 -2.29 -14.69 0.86
N ALA A 143 -2.95 -14.02 1.80
CA ALA A 143 -2.30 -13.46 2.97
C ALA A 143 -1.57 -14.56 3.76
N TYR A 144 -0.47 -14.19 4.39
CA TYR A 144 0.31 -15.12 5.20
C TYR A 144 -0.53 -15.66 6.36
N ASP A 145 -0.76 -16.95 6.36
CA ASP A 145 -1.42 -17.67 7.45
C ASP A 145 -0.41 -18.66 8.03
N PRO A 146 -0.01 -18.52 9.31
CA PRO A 146 1.01 -19.38 9.91
C PRO A 146 0.71 -20.86 9.81
N GLU A 147 -0.56 -21.26 9.73
CA GLU A 147 -0.93 -22.69 9.66
C GLU A 147 -0.72 -23.28 8.29
N ASN A 148 -0.71 -22.50 7.21
CA ASN A 148 -0.63 -23.05 5.86
C ASN A 148 0.35 -22.33 4.91
N ALA A 149 1.13 -21.37 5.40
CA ALA A 149 2.05 -20.61 4.58
C ALA A 149 3.11 -21.48 3.87
N GLU A 150 3.46 -22.62 4.43
CA GLU A 150 4.43 -23.56 3.84
C GLU A 150 3.89 -24.33 2.64
N THR A 151 2.58 -24.38 2.47
CA THR A 151 1.91 -25.12 1.39
C THR A 151 1.13 -24.24 0.44
N THR A 152 0.76 -23.02 0.85
CA THR A 152 0.04 -22.06 0.01
C THR A 152 0.95 -21.51 -1.06
N LEU A 153 0.51 -21.53 -2.34
CA LEU A 153 1.28 -21.00 -3.44
C LEU A 153 1.48 -19.50 -3.30
N GLY A 154 2.75 -19.10 -3.38
CA GLY A 154 3.16 -17.71 -3.42
C GLY A 154 3.35 -17.21 -4.86
N ILE A 155 4.52 -16.68 -5.12
CA ILE A 155 4.94 -16.13 -6.41
C ILE A 155 6.31 -16.70 -6.79
N PRO A 156 6.72 -16.57 -8.06
CA PRO A 156 8.09 -16.92 -8.44
C PRO A 156 9.12 -16.08 -7.66
N LEU A 157 10.13 -16.77 -7.14
CA LEU A 157 11.19 -16.14 -6.36
C LEU A 157 12.50 -16.17 -7.16
N LYS A 158 12.86 -15.04 -7.75
CA LYS A 158 14.07 -14.85 -8.57
C LYS A 158 15.11 -14.12 -7.74
N LEU A 159 16.27 -14.75 -7.54
CA LEU A 159 17.33 -14.23 -6.68
C LEU A 159 18.66 -14.03 -7.41
N THR A 160 18.71 -14.33 -8.70
CA THR A 160 19.89 -14.16 -9.54
C THR A 160 19.55 -13.32 -10.78
N GLY A 161 20.52 -12.53 -11.26
CA GLY A 161 20.35 -11.71 -12.46
C GLY A 161 20.35 -12.51 -13.77
N TYR A 162 20.76 -13.77 -13.72
CA TYR A 162 20.87 -14.63 -14.88
C TYR A 162 19.74 -15.66 -14.87
N VAL A 163 19.00 -15.69 -15.99
CA VAL A 163 17.98 -16.69 -16.22
C VAL A 163 18.61 -17.81 -17.04
N GLU A 164 18.78 -18.98 -16.43
CA GLU A 164 19.10 -20.18 -17.18
C GLU A 164 17.82 -20.67 -17.87
N HIS A 165 17.79 -20.54 -19.21
CA HIS A 165 16.75 -21.15 -20.02
C HIS A 165 16.96 -22.66 -20.08
N ASP A 166 16.21 -23.40 -19.28
CA ASP A 166 16.08 -24.84 -19.44
C ASP A 166 14.96 -25.12 -20.46
N LYS A 167 15.33 -25.41 -21.69
CA LYS A 167 14.39 -25.70 -22.79
C LYS A 167 13.53 -26.93 -22.56
N ASP A 168 13.91 -27.78 -21.61
CA ASP A 168 13.22 -29.04 -21.29
C ASP A 168 12.18 -28.86 -20.17
N LYS A 169 12.11 -27.69 -19.55
CA LYS A 169 11.09 -27.36 -18.54
C LYS A 169 9.96 -26.55 -19.14
N ALA A 170 8.75 -27.05 -18.98
CA ALA A 170 7.52 -26.34 -19.36
C ALA A 170 7.29 -25.08 -18.49
N SER A 171 7.77 -25.10 -17.23
CA SER A 171 7.74 -23.98 -16.30
C SER A 171 9.16 -23.60 -15.91
N GLN A 172 9.57 -22.37 -16.25
CA GLN A 172 10.90 -21.86 -15.90
C GLN A 172 10.93 -21.19 -14.54
N PHE A 173 9.78 -20.72 -14.06
CA PHE A 173 9.65 -19.99 -12.81
C PHE A 173 8.42 -20.50 -12.06
N GLU A 174 8.62 -21.45 -11.19
CA GLU A 174 7.55 -21.98 -10.36
C GLU A 174 7.18 -21.00 -9.26
N ARG A 175 5.90 -20.96 -8.93
CA ARG A 175 5.42 -20.30 -7.72
C ARG A 175 5.91 -21.08 -6.51
N VAL A 176 6.69 -20.43 -5.66
CA VAL A 176 7.15 -21.01 -4.40
C VAL A 176 6.09 -20.80 -3.30
N PRO A 177 6.13 -21.56 -2.20
CA PRO A 177 5.22 -21.31 -1.07
C PRO A 177 5.34 -19.89 -0.52
N VAL A 178 4.24 -19.35 -0.03
CA VAL A 178 4.17 -18.04 0.62
C VAL A 178 5.25 -17.91 1.70
N ALA A 179 5.43 -18.94 2.53
CA ALA A 179 6.45 -18.95 3.58
C ALA A 179 7.86 -18.68 3.05
N LYS A 180 8.21 -19.22 1.88
CA LYS A 180 9.53 -19.00 1.28
C LYS A 180 9.73 -17.57 0.78
N VAL A 181 8.69 -16.96 0.23
CA VAL A 181 8.76 -15.56 -0.19
C VAL A 181 8.98 -14.66 1.03
N TYR A 182 8.23 -14.86 2.09
CA TYR A 182 8.38 -14.08 3.32
C TYR A 182 9.74 -14.32 4.01
N GLU A 183 10.24 -15.54 3.99
CA GLU A 183 11.59 -15.86 4.49
C GLU A 183 12.65 -15.02 3.76
N GLN A 184 12.56 -14.92 2.43
CA GLN A 184 13.48 -14.10 1.65
C GLN A 184 13.31 -12.60 1.93
N ILE A 185 12.09 -12.12 2.06
CA ILE A 185 11.80 -10.72 2.40
C ILE A 185 12.45 -10.36 3.74
N VAL A 186 12.26 -11.19 4.77
CA VAL A 186 12.87 -10.99 6.09
C VAL A 186 14.39 -11.02 6.00
N LYS A 187 14.96 -11.97 5.27
CA LYS A 187 16.40 -12.08 5.06
C LYS A 187 16.97 -10.81 4.41
N ASP A 188 16.32 -10.30 3.37
CA ASP A 188 16.75 -9.08 2.71
C ASP A 188 16.67 -7.86 3.64
N LEU A 189 15.60 -7.73 4.41
CA LEU A 189 15.44 -6.60 5.32
C LEU A 189 16.43 -6.63 6.48
N LYS A 190 16.74 -7.82 7.02
CA LYS A 190 17.78 -7.97 8.03
C LYS A 190 19.16 -7.62 7.49
N ALA A 191 19.45 -8.04 6.25
CA ALA A 191 20.69 -7.66 5.58
C ALA A 191 20.75 -6.14 5.38
N ALA A 192 19.66 -5.50 4.96
CA ALA A 192 19.59 -4.06 4.81
C ALA A 192 19.88 -3.34 6.13
N VAL A 193 19.28 -3.75 7.25
CA VAL A 193 19.54 -3.17 8.57
C VAL A 193 21.03 -3.28 8.92
N ASP A 194 21.64 -4.45 8.70
CA ASP A 194 23.06 -4.66 9.02
C ASP A 194 23.98 -3.78 8.16
N TYR A 195 23.75 -3.67 6.87
CA TYR A 195 24.52 -2.80 5.99
C TYR A 195 24.37 -1.33 6.35
N PHE A 196 23.15 -0.87 6.64
CA PHE A 196 22.92 0.51 7.05
C PHE A 196 23.50 0.84 8.44
N THR A 197 23.61 -0.14 9.33
CA THR A 197 24.30 0.04 10.61
C THR A 197 25.79 0.35 10.39
N GLN A 198 26.41 -0.26 9.40
CA GLN A 198 27.79 -0.04 9.03
C GLN A 198 28.00 1.22 8.18
N SER A 199 27.04 1.54 7.29
CA SER A 199 27.11 2.66 6.37
C SER A 199 25.74 3.30 6.22
N PRO A 200 25.37 4.24 7.10
CA PRO A 200 24.04 4.86 7.08
C PRO A 200 23.78 5.68 5.82
N GLN A 201 22.55 5.59 5.32
CA GLN A 201 21.97 6.56 4.39
C GLN A 201 21.13 7.52 5.24
N THR A 202 21.53 8.77 5.35
CA THR A 202 20.93 9.73 6.29
C THR A 202 20.36 10.98 5.64
N ARG A 203 20.54 11.15 4.33
CA ARG A 203 20.32 12.44 3.68
C ARG A 203 19.01 12.60 2.99
N LEU A 204 18.41 11.51 2.46
CA LEU A 204 17.36 11.63 1.44
C LEU A 204 16.23 10.66 1.75
N PHE A 205 15.04 11.18 1.99
CA PHE A 205 13.85 10.35 2.25
C PHE A 205 13.39 9.53 1.03
N TYR A 206 13.85 9.83 -0.18
CA TYR A 206 13.59 9.06 -1.39
C TYR A 206 14.57 7.90 -1.62
N ARG A 207 15.53 7.73 -0.73
CA ARG A 207 16.42 6.57 -0.71
C ARG A 207 16.16 5.75 0.56
N ALA A 208 16.28 4.44 0.44
CA ALA A 208 16.09 3.54 1.58
C ALA A 208 17.14 3.79 2.66
N SER A 209 16.76 3.53 3.90
CA SER A 209 17.57 3.77 5.09
C SER A 209 17.42 2.64 6.11
N GLY A 210 18.22 2.66 7.16
CA GLY A 210 18.09 1.72 8.28
C GLY A 210 16.75 1.84 8.98
N GLU A 211 16.29 3.07 9.20
CA GLU A 211 14.99 3.35 9.81
C GLU A 211 13.83 2.83 8.95
N ALA A 212 13.87 3.09 7.65
CA ALA A 212 12.89 2.55 6.72
C ALA A 212 12.90 1.02 6.71
N SER A 213 14.08 0.41 6.77
CA SER A 213 14.24 -1.05 6.81
C SER A 213 13.63 -1.66 8.08
N LEU A 214 13.84 -1.03 9.23
CA LEU A 214 13.23 -1.47 10.50
C LEU A 214 11.71 -1.36 10.46
N LEU A 215 11.18 -0.30 9.91
CA LEU A 215 9.73 -0.13 9.80
C LEU A 215 9.10 -1.17 8.87
N LEU A 216 9.68 -1.37 7.70
CA LEU A 216 9.18 -2.40 6.77
C LEU A 216 9.31 -3.79 7.37
N LEU A 217 10.40 -4.08 8.07
CA LEU A 217 10.58 -5.35 8.78
C LEU A 217 9.49 -5.56 9.84
N SER A 218 9.17 -4.52 10.62
CA SER A 218 8.06 -4.57 11.58
C SER A 218 6.74 -4.90 10.90
N ARG A 219 6.44 -4.24 9.78
CA ARG A 219 5.22 -4.50 8.98
C ARG A 219 5.18 -5.94 8.47
N VAL A 220 6.29 -6.44 7.94
CA VAL A 220 6.37 -7.82 7.42
C VAL A 220 6.10 -8.84 8.53
N TYR A 221 6.73 -8.68 9.68
CA TYR A 221 6.47 -9.54 10.82
C TYR A 221 5.02 -9.45 11.32
N LEU A 222 4.44 -8.24 11.29
CA LEU A 222 3.03 -8.04 11.63
C LEU A 222 2.12 -8.87 10.69
N TYR A 223 2.39 -8.85 9.39
CA TYR A 223 1.67 -9.64 8.40
C TYR A 223 1.86 -11.15 8.61
N MET A 224 3.04 -11.56 9.07
CA MET A 224 3.33 -12.96 9.40
C MET A 224 2.70 -13.42 10.73
N GLN A 225 2.08 -12.51 11.46
CA GLN A 225 1.59 -12.76 12.83
C GLN A 225 2.72 -13.16 13.79
N ASP A 226 3.94 -12.74 13.49
CA ASP A 226 5.10 -12.83 14.36
C ASP A 226 5.17 -11.58 15.22
N TRP A 227 4.28 -11.53 16.21
CA TRP A 227 4.03 -10.35 17.03
C TRP A 227 5.27 -9.91 17.82
N LYS A 228 6.02 -10.86 18.33
CA LYS A 228 7.24 -10.60 19.10
C LYS A 228 8.29 -9.87 18.27
N ASN A 229 8.57 -10.34 17.06
CA ASN A 229 9.53 -9.71 16.17
C ASN A 229 9.00 -8.41 15.56
N ALA A 230 7.69 -8.31 15.31
CA ALA A 230 7.06 -7.06 14.90
C ALA A 230 7.23 -5.98 15.97
N TRP A 231 7.02 -6.33 17.25
CA TRP A 231 7.25 -5.47 18.39
C TRP A 231 8.70 -5.02 18.45
N GLN A 232 9.64 -5.96 18.34
CA GLN A 232 11.07 -5.68 18.47
C GLN A 232 11.59 -4.72 17.40
N ALA A 233 11.22 -4.94 16.15
CA ALA A 233 11.63 -4.06 15.05
C ALA A 233 11.03 -2.65 15.20
N ALA A 234 9.79 -2.53 15.62
CA ALA A 234 9.17 -1.23 15.90
C ALA A 234 9.83 -0.53 17.10
N ASP A 235 10.14 -1.27 18.18
CA ASP A 235 10.84 -0.73 19.35
C ASP A 235 12.24 -0.24 19.00
N ASP A 236 12.98 -1.02 18.23
CA ASP A 236 14.32 -0.64 17.75
C ASP A 236 14.26 0.67 16.95
N LEU A 237 13.27 0.81 16.07
CA LEU A 237 13.07 2.04 15.31
C LEU A 237 12.73 3.22 16.23
N LEU A 238 11.76 3.05 17.12
CA LEU A 238 11.28 4.13 17.98
C LEU A 238 12.35 4.62 18.97
N LYS A 239 13.32 3.79 19.32
CA LYS A 239 14.50 4.21 20.09
C LYS A 239 15.45 5.10 19.30
N ILE A 240 15.45 4.99 17.98
CA ILE A 240 16.25 5.81 17.08
C ILE A 240 15.52 7.10 16.72
N LYS A 241 14.24 6.97 16.35
CA LYS A 241 13.39 8.06 15.89
C LYS A 241 11.94 7.83 16.29
N SER A 242 11.37 8.76 17.06
CA SER A 242 10.02 8.63 17.63
C SER A 242 9.16 9.87 17.46
N SER A 243 9.66 10.92 16.82
CA SER A 243 8.93 12.18 16.68
C SER A 243 7.70 12.04 15.80
N LEU A 244 6.53 12.43 16.33
CA LEU A 244 5.27 12.54 15.60
C LEU A 244 5.04 13.98 15.17
N LYS A 245 4.48 14.15 13.98
CA LYS A 245 3.94 15.46 13.55
C LYS A 245 2.80 15.84 14.51
N ASP A 246 2.87 17.05 15.05
CA ASP A 246 1.77 17.58 15.87
C ASP A 246 0.66 18.11 14.96
N TYR A 247 -0.46 17.41 14.93
CA TYR A 247 -1.58 17.78 14.06
C TYR A 247 -2.34 19.02 14.56
N ALA A 248 -2.17 19.40 15.83
CA ALA A 248 -2.77 20.63 16.36
C ALA A 248 -2.23 21.91 15.73
N VAL A 249 -0.99 21.86 15.22
CA VAL A 249 -0.29 23.03 14.67
C VAL A 249 -0.20 23.02 13.15
N VAL A 250 -0.87 22.09 12.47
CA VAL A 250 -0.94 22.09 11.00
C VAL A 250 -1.77 23.28 10.55
N LYS A 251 -1.17 24.16 9.78
CA LYS A 251 -1.81 25.37 9.28
C LYS A 251 -2.78 25.06 8.14
N ASP A 252 -3.70 25.99 7.86
CA ASP A 252 -4.73 25.79 6.84
C ASP A 252 -4.17 25.58 5.43
N GLU A 253 -3.03 26.14 5.13
CA GLU A 253 -2.34 25.98 3.85
C GLU A 253 -1.43 24.75 3.76
N ASP A 254 -1.19 24.05 4.89
CA ASP A 254 -0.28 22.92 4.96
C ASP A 254 -1.02 21.60 4.69
N GLU A 255 -0.40 20.73 3.92
CA GLU A 255 -0.80 19.33 3.82
C GLU A 255 -0.15 18.51 4.95
N VAL A 256 -0.80 17.41 5.34
CA VAL A 256 -0.31 16.54 6.41
C VAL A 256 0.87 15.70 5.92
N ILE A 257 0.68 15.01 4.81
CA ILE A 257 1.73 14.22 4.17
C ILE A 257 2.47 15.11 3.19
N SER A 258 3.65 15.56 3.60
CA SER A 258 4.48 16.46 2.82
C SER A 258 5.96 16.18 3.06
N ARG A 259 6.82 16.76 2.22
CA ARG A 259 8.28 16.63 2.33
C ARG A 259 8.83 17.16 3.65
N THR A 260 8.12 18.05 4.28
CA THR A 260 8.52 18.67 5.55
C THR A 260 7.99 17.93 6.78
N ASN A 261 7.16 16.92 6.59
CA ASN A 261 6.67 16.11 7.70
C ASN A 261 7.82 15.27 8.28
N PRO A 262 8.19 15.48 9.56
CA PRO A 262 9.35 14.81 10.16
C PRO A 262 9.17 13.31 10.35
N GLU A 263 7.95 12.78 10.20
CA GLU A 263 7.68 11.35 10.31
C GLU A 263 8.14 10.55 9.10
N ILE A 264 8.39 11.20 7.96
CA ILE A 264 8.70 10.50 6.71
C ILE A 264 10.10 9.91 6.76
N LEU A 265 10.17 8.59 6.63
CA LEU A 265 11.41 7.83 6.60
C LEU A 265 11.82 7.49 5.18
N PHE A 266 10.83 7.22 4.33
CA PHE A 266 11.06 6.79 2.96
C PHE A 266 9.82 7.04 2.11
N SER A 267 10.05 7.51 0.89
CA SER A 267 9.00 7.71 -0.09
C SER A 267 9.58 7.51 -1.49
N GLN A 268 8.93 6.70 -2.30
CA GLN A 268 9.25 6.61 -3.73
C GLN A 268 7.95 6.61 -4.54
N GLY A 269 8.06 6.99 -5.80
CA GLY A 269 6.89 7.12 -6.67
C GLY A 269 6.13 8.41 -6.45
N SER A 270 5.00 8.52 -7.11
CA SER A 270 4.21 9.75 -7.21
C SER A 270 2.95 9.69 -6.37
N LEU A 271 2.33 10.83 -6.21
CA LEU A 271 1.03 11.00 -5.59
C LEU A 271 -0.03 11.02 -6.70
N ASN A 272 -0.88 10.01 -6.77
CA ASN A 272 -1.93 9.89 -7.80
C ASN A 272 -3.34 9.87 -7.23
N VAL A 273 -3.49 9.44 -5.99
CA VAL A 273 -4.81 9.21 -5.38
C VAL A 273 -5.62 10.50 -5.20
N GLN A 274 -4.96 11.63 -4.99
CA GLN A 274 -5.64 12.89 -4.70
C GLN A 274 -6.67 13.27 -5.78
N ASN A 275 -6.30 13.10 -7.06
CA ASN A 275 -7.18 13.47 -8.17
C ASN A 275 -8.43 12.59 -8.27
N ALA A 276 -8.33 11.34 -7.85
CA ALA A 276 -9.45 10.40 -7.85
C ALA A 276 -10.50 10.73 -6.78
N PHE A 277 -10.11 11.45 -5.73
CA PHE A 277 -10.93 11.74 -4.56
C PHE A 277 -11.23 13.22 -4.37
N THR A 278 -11.10 14.05 -5.39
CA THR A 278 -11.43 15.47 -5.28
C THR A 278 -12.94 15.72 -5.36
N GLY A 279 -13.43 16.71 -4.61
CA GLY A 279 -14.86 16.97 -4.48
C GLY A 279 -15.60 17.35 -5.76
N ASN A 280 -14.92 17.95 -6.73
CA ASN A 280 -15.53 18.49 -7.96
C ASN A 280 -15.15 17.73 -9.23
N GLY A 281 -14.44 16.64 -9.13
CA GLY A 281 -13.96 15.96 -10.32
C GLY A 281 -13.55 14.52 -10.08
N GLY A 282 -13.55 14.07 -8.84
CA GLY A 282 -13.21 12.70 -8.49
C GLY A 282 -14.35 11.73 -8.71
N ASP A 283 -14.02 10.52 -9.12
CA ASP A 283 -15.00 9.44 -9.29
C ASP A 283 -15.24 8.67 -7.99
N PHE A 284 -14.32 8.79 -7.05
CA PHE A 284 -14.34 8.07 -5.79
C PHE A 284 -14.51 9.03 -4.62
N CYS A 285 -15.10 8.55 -3.56
CA CYS A 285 -15.31 9.28 -2.32
C CYS A 285 -14.95 8.42 -1.12
N ILE A 286 -14.84 9.07 0.04
CA ILE A 286 -14.59 8.40 1.30
C ILE A 286 -15.86 7.72 1.78
N ALA A 287 -15.75 6.45 2.16
CA ALA A 287 -16.87 5.69 2.70
C ALA A 287 -17.29 6.23 4.08
N ASN A 288 -18.60 6.22 4.33
CA ASN A 288 -19.14 6.64 5.62
C ASN A 288 -18.60 5.82 6.79
N GLY A 289 -18.33 4.53 6.57
CA GLY A 289 -17.75 3.64 7.57
C GLY A 289 -16.38 4.10 8.08
N LEU A 290 -15.59 4.74 7.22
CA LEU A 290 -14.34 5.37 7.62
C LEU A 290 -14.60 6.72 8.30
N TYR A 291 -15.34 7.60 7.66
CA TYR A 291 -15.56 8.98 8.14
C TYR A 291 -16.14 9.03 9.56
N ARG A 292 -17.06 8.12 9.89
CA ARG A 292 -17.69 8.03 11.20
C ARG A 292 -16.75 7.61 12.34
N LEU A 293 -15.56 7.11 12.01
CA LEU A 293 -14.60 6.69 13.05
C LEU A 293 -13.91 7.88 13.74
N TYR A 294 -14.01 9.08 13.17
CA TYR A 294 -13.36 10.26 13.70
C TYR A 294 -14.31 11.03 14.60
N ALA A 295 -13.88 11.26 15.85
CA ALA A 295 -14.59 12.15 16.77
C ALA A 295 -14.49 13.62 16.30
N ASP A 296 -15.40 14.48 16.72
CA ASP A 296 -15.41 15.88 16.32
C ASP A 296 -14.16 16.64 16.75
N ASN A 297 -13.52 16.22 17.84
CA ASN A 297 -12.25 16.78 18.32
C ASN A 297 -11.01 16.10 17.76
N ASP A 298 -11.16 15.17 16.82
CA ASP A 298 -10.04 14.55 16.11
C ASP A 298 -9.56 15.50 14.99
N TYR A 299 -8.32 15.96 15.08
CA TYR A 299 -7.74 16.88 14.09
C TYR A 299 -7.79 16.32 12.67
N ARG A 300 -7.70 15.00 12.52
CA ARG A 300 -7.69 14.34 11.22
C ARG A 300 -8.99 14.48 10.46
N LYS A 301 -10.11 14.65 11.16
CA LYS A 301 -11.42 14.80 10.52
C LYS A 301 -11.46 15.97 9.54
N GLU A 302 -10.92 17.13 9.93
CA GLU A 302 -10.83 18.31 9.10
C GLU A 302 -9.59 18.30 8.18
N LEU A 303 -8.48 17.72 8.65
CA LEU A 303 -7.24 17.67 7.88
C LEU A 303 -7.32 16.67 6.72
N PHE A 304 -7.90 15.49 6.94
CA PHE A 304 -7.93 14.43 5.94
C PHE A 304 -9.07 14.56 4.96
N PHE A 305 -10.18 15.15 5.36
CA PHE A 305 -11.43 15.12 4.61
C PHE A 305 -12.04 16.49 4.41
N THR A 306 -12.85 16.61 3.35
CA THR A 306 -13.66 17.78 3.08
C THR A 306 -14.98 17.38 2.44
N PRO A 307 -16.12 18.00 2.82
CA PRO A 307 -17.36 17.77 2.11
C PRO A 307 -17.23 18.18 0.65
N ALA A 308 -17.80 17.39 -0.25
CA ALA A 308 -17.87 17.74 -1.66
C ALA A 308 -18.91 18.84 -1.88
N SER A 309 -18.61 19.79 -2.77
CA SER A 309 -19.52 20.90 -3.05
C SER A 309 -20.70 20.51 -3.95
N SER A 310 -20.59 19.39 -4.66
CA SER A 310 -21.57 18.97 -5.67
C SER A 310 -22.33 17.69 -5.30
N SER A 311 -22.15 17.15 -4.12
CA SER A 311 -22.82 15.94 -3.64
C SER A 311 -22.72 15.82 -2.14
N ASP A 312 -23.44 14.87 -1.53
CA ASP A 312 -23.30 14.53 -0.11
C ASP A 312 -22.05 13.71 0.19
N SER A 313 -21.18 13.54 -0.78
CA SER A 313 -19.96 12.76 -0.66
C SER A 313 -18.90 13.48 0.17
N ILE A 314 -18.01 12.69 0.78
CA ILE A 314 -16.83 13.19 1.45
C ILE A 314 -15.62 12.95 0.54
N ALA A 315 -14.87 14.00 0.27
CA ALA A 315 -13.65 13.95 -0.52
C ALA A 315 -12.41 13.94 0.37
N LEU A 316 -11.28 13.57 -0.23
CA LEU A 316 -9.98 13.70 0.40
C LEU A 316 -9.64 15.19 0.55
N GLY A 317 -9.30 15.61 1.78
CA GLY A 317 -9.01 16.98 2.13
C GLY A 317 -7.56 17.40 1.95
N ARG A 318 -6.89 17.68 3.07
CA ARG A 318 -5.50 18.13 3.11
C ARG A 318 -4.53 17.05 3.59
N LYS A 319 -4.94 15.78 3.55
CA LYS A 319 -4.00 14.69 3.84
C LYS A 319 -2.83 14.76 2.89
N TYR A 320 -3.12 14.97 1.62
CA TYR A 320 -2.16 15.22 0.55
C TYR A 320 -2.42 16.60 -0.09
N LYS A 321 -1.42 17.13 -0.77
CA LYS A 321 -1.55 18.41 -1.44
C LYS A 321 -2.40 18.32 -2.70
N ARG A 322 -3.22 19.33 -2.92
CA ARG A 322 -4.07 19.48 -4.11
C ARG A 322 -3.40 20.37 -5.16
N GLY A 323 -3.72 20.10 -6.44
CA GLY A 323 -3.41 21.01 -7.56
C GLY A 323 -2.02 20.81 -8.14
N LEU A 324 -1.53 21.87 -8.82
CA LEU A 324 -0.30 21.83 -9.63
C LEU A 324 0.98 21.60 -8.82
N HIS A 325 0.97 21.91 -7.53
CA HIS A 325 2.11 21.75 -6.63
C HIS A 325 1.86 20.57 -5.72
N GLN A 326 1.87 19.37 -6.28
CA GLN A 326 1.76 18.15 -5.49
C GLN A 326 2.95 18.01 -4.56
N SER A 327 2.70 17.52 -3.34
CA SER A 327 3.81 17.07 -2.49
C SER A 327 4.48 15.89 -3.18
N TYR A 328 5.76 15.92 -3.36
CA TYR A 328 6.50 14.84 -4.00
C TYR A 328 6.69 13.64 -3.05
N VAL A 329 5.66 13.32 -2.31
CA VAL A 329 5.58 12.20 -1.38
C VAL A 329 4.58 11.19 -1.91
N SER A 330 4.96 9.94 -1.92
CA SER A 330 4.13 8.85 -2.43
C SER A 330 2.89 8.62 -1.58
N ASP A 331 1.83 8.19 -2.21
CA ASP A 331 0.63 7.70 -1.53
C ASP A 331 0.63 6.18 -1.32
N LEU A 332 1.55 5.46 -1.93
CA LEU A 332 1.61 3.99 -1.89
C LEU A 332 2.91 3.45 -1.28
N PHE A 333 4.05 3.98 -1.68
CA PHE A 333 5.37 3.54 -1.20
C PHE A 333 5.89 4.52 -0.13
N LEU A 334 5.10 4.71 0.91
CA LEU A 334 5.38 5.63 2.01
C LEU A 334 5.65 4.86 3.30
N LEU A 335 6.72 5.21 3.97
CA LEU A 335 7.05 4.73 5.31
C LEU A 335 7.19 5.93 6.24
N ARG A 336 6.41 5.96 7.31
CA ARG A 336 6.45 7.05 8.29
C ARG A 336 6.27 6.56 9.73
N ILE A 337 6.76 7.32 10.66
CA ILE A 337 6.85 6.96 12.09
C ILE A 337 5.50 6.58 12.71
N SER A 338 4.40 7.20 12.31
CA SER A 338 3.06 6.84 12.83
C SER A 338 2.78 5.34 12.72
N GLU A 339 3.21 4.71 11.64
CA GLU A 339 3.01 3.27 11.48
C GLU A 339 3.74 2.46 12.55
N ALA A 340 4.93 2.89 12.98
CA ALA A 340 5.68 2.19 14.03
C ALA A 340 4.92 2.17 15.36
N TYR A 341 4.29 3.28 15.72
CA TYR A 341 3.42 3.35 16.90
C TYR A 341 2.24 2.39 16.81
N LEU A 342 1.63 2.30 15.64
CA LEU A 342 0.48 1.43 15.41
C LEU A 342 0.89 -0.04 15.34
N ASN A 343 2.05 -0.35 14.76
CA ASN A 343 2.59 -1.71 14.73
C ASN A 343 2.91 -2.22 16.13
N ILE A 344 3.57 -1.40 16.95
CA ILE A 344 3.94 -1.81 18.31
C ILE A 344 2.71 -1.94 19.21
N ALA A 345 1.72 -1.06 19.08
CA ALA A 345 0.46 -1.17 19.79
C ALA A 345 -0.30 -2.46 19.42
N GLU A 346 -0.36 -2.80 18.14
CA GLU A 346 -1.00 -4.04 17.70
C GLU A 346 -0.24 -5.27 18.20
N ALA A 347 1.07 -5.27 18.14
CA ALA A 347 1.89 -6.35 18.66
C ALA A 347 1.68 -6.57 20.16
N CYS A 348 1.64 -5.50 20.95
CA CYS A 348 1.30 -5.58 22.38
C CYS A 348 -0.07 -6.23 22.60
N ALA A 349 -1.09 -5.77 21.86
CA ALA A 349 -2.44 -6.32 21.98
C ALA A 349 -2.49 -7.82 21.65
N MET A 350 -1.77 -8.23 20.62
CA MET A 350 -1.70 -9.64 20.17
C MET A 350 -0.86 -10.52 21.11
N LEU A 351 0.04 -9.92 21.89
CA LEU A 351 0.88 -10.59 22.90
C LEU A 351 0.23 -10.62 24.29
N ASP A 352 -1.06 -10.36 24.39
CA ASP A 352 -1.80 -10.30 25.66
C ASP A 352 -1.26 -9.23 26.63
N ASP A 353 -0.80 -8.11 26.09
CA ASP A 353 -0.36 -6.94 26.84
C ASP A 353 -1.28 -5.74 26.52
N PRO A 354 -2.53 -5.74 27.03
CA PRO A 354 -3.46 -4.64 26.78
C PRO A 354 -3.01 -3.32 27.41
N SER A 355 -2.25 -3.38 28.50
CA SER A 355 -1.69 -2.19 29.15
C SER A 355 -0.65 -1.52 28.25
N GLY A 356 0.29 -2.27 27.70
CA GLY A 356 1.28 -1.75 26.74
C GLY A 356 0.61 -1.20 25.48
N ALA A 357 -0.36 -1.91 24.95
CA ALA A 357 -1.12 -1.45 23.77
C ALA A 357 -1.86 -0.14 24.07
N SER A 358 -2.52 -0.03 25.24
CA SER A 358 -3.20 1.20 25.65
C SER A 358 -2.23 2.36 25.80
N ASP A 359 -1.06 2.14 26.38
CA ASP A 359 -0.04 3.17 26.56
C ASP A 359 0.44 3.73 25.20
N TRP A 360 0.73 2.87 24.24
CA TRP A 360 1.11 3.30 22.90
C TRP A 360 0.01 4.05 22.17
N LEU A 361 -1.25 3.60 22.29
CA LEU A 361 -2.39 4.31 21.72
C LEU A 361 -2.57 5.69 22.35
N ASN A 362 -2.42 5.80 23.67
CA ASN A 362 -2.55 7.08 24.35
C ASN A 362 -1.49 8.08 23.93
N ILE A 363 -0.23 7.65 23.86
CA ILE A 363 0.89 8.49 23.36
C ILE A 363 0.58 9.00 21.97
N PHE A 364 0.12 8.12 21.08
CA PHE A 364 -0.22 8.46 19.70
C PHE A 364 -1.40 9.42 19.61
N ARG A 365 -2.49 9.14 20.33
CA ARG A 365 -3.73 9.91 20.30
C ARG A 365 -3.58 11.33 20.82
N ARG A 366 -2.64 11.57 21.74
CA ARG A 366 -2.36 12.94 22.23
C ARG A 366 -1.94 13.90 21.11
N ASN A 367 -1.35 13.38 20.03
CA ASN A 367 -0.96 14.16 18.87
C ASN A 367 -2.04 14.21 17.77
N ARG A 368 -3.17 13.53 17.96
CA ARG A 368 -4.20 13.37 16.92
C ARG A 368 -5.56 13.91 17.38
N ILE A 369 -5.84 13.90 18.65
CA ILE A 369 -7.15 14.24 19.22
C ILE A 369 -7.00 15.34 20.25
N GLU A 370 -7.71 16.44 20.04
CA GLU A 370 -7.70 17.58 20.94
C GLU A 370 -8.23 17.18 22.32
N GLY A 371 -7.46 17.52 23.37
CA GLY A 371 -7.84 17.25 24.75
C GLY A 371 -7.95 15.78 25.10
N TRP A 372 -7.20 14.92 24.42
CA TRP A 372 -7.26 13.49 24.66
C TRP A 372 -7.05 13.13 26.14
N GLN A 373 -7.99 12.35 26.69
CA GLN A 373 -7.87 11.77 28.01
C GLN A 373 -7.49 10.30 27.88
N ASP A 374 -6.42 9.88 28.53
CA ASP A 374 -5.90 8.53 28.44
C ASP A 374 -6.95 7.50 28.85
N VAL A 375 -7.03 6.42 28.06
CA VAL A 375 -7.95 5.30 28.25
C VAL A 375 -7.13 4.03 28.45
N SER A 376 -7.55 3.20 29.39
CA SER A 376 -7.03 1.86 29.57
C SER A 376 -8.03 0.85 29.03
N TYR A 377 -7.61 0.10 28.02
CA TYR A 377 -8.45 -0.95 27.42
C TYR A 377 -8.10 -2.30 28.02
N ASP A 378 -9.10 -3.17 28.11
CA ASP A 378 -8.88 -4.57 28.44
C ASP A 378 -8.56 -5.40 27.18
N GLN A 379 -8.18 -6.67 27.35
CA GLN A 379 -7.83 -7.55 26.24
C GLN A 379 -9.01 -7.78 25.28
N ASN A 380 -10.26 -7.70 25.73
CA ASN A 380 -11.43 -7.93 24.89
C ASN A 380 -11.69 -6.79 23.90
N THR A 381 -11.22 -5.58 24.19
CA THR A 381 -11.51 -4.38 23.39
C THR A 381 -10.29 -3.79 22.70
N VAL A 382 -9.08 -4.05 23.20
CA VAL A 382 -7.87 -3.35 22.77
C VAL A 382 -7.48 -3.65 21.30
N ILE A 383 -7.69 -4.88 20.86
CA ILE A 383 -7.35 -5.26 19.46
C ILE A 383 -8.20 -4.47 18.47
N GLU A 384 -9.50 -4.38 18.71
CA GLU A 384 -10.40 -3.57 17.88
C GLU A 384 -10.01 -2.09 17.88
N GLU A 385 -9.66 -1.55 19.05
CA GLU A 385 -9.25 -0.14 19.17
C GLU A 385 -7.95 0.16 18.41
N VAL A 386 -6.98 -0.73 18.46
CA VAL A 386 -5.74 -0.60 17.68
C VAL A 386 -6.05 -0.63 16.18
N ARG A 387 -6.88 -1.56 15.73
CA ARG A 387 -7.26 -1.69 14.31
C ARG A 387 -8.02 -0.44 13.82
N LYS A 388 -8.90 0.12 14.63
CA LYS A 388 -9.59 1.38 14.32
C LYS A 388 -8.61 2.55 14.22
N GLU A 389 -7.66 2.65 15.15
CA GLU A 389 -6.67 3.72 15.13
C GLU A 389 -5.76 3.62 13.92
N ARG A 390 -5.33 2.43 13.56
CA ARG A 390 -4.57 2.19 12.32
C ARG A 390 -5.36 2.64 11.10
N ARG A 391 -6.63 2.29 11.01
CA ARG A 391 -7.50 2.69 9.90
C ARG A 391 -7.64 4.21 9.83
N ARG A 392 -7.87 4.88 10.98
CA ARG A 392 -7.96 6.35 11.02
C ARG A 392 -6.69 7.04 10.53
N GLU A 393 -5.54 6.55 10.94
CA GLU A 393 -4.26 7.22 10.62
C GLU A 393 -3.76 6.91 9.22
N LEU A 394 -3.82 5.66 8.81
CA LEU A 394 -3.20 5.17 7.59
C LEU A 394 -4.18 5.00 6.41
N CYS A 395 -5.39 5.51 6.52
CA CYS A 395 -6.37 5.45 5.44
C CYS A 395 -5.82 6.13 4.17
N ILE A 396 -6.15 5.55 3.02
CA ILE A 396 -5.72 6.06 1.70
C ILE A 396 -4.19 6.20 1.59
N GLU A 397 -3.46 5.29 2.21
CA GLU A 397 -2.00 5.17 2.10
C GLU A 397 -1.55 3.77 1.64
N GLY A 398 -2.48 2.97 1.10
CA GLY A 398 -2.16 1.63 0.60
C GLY A 398 -2.15 0.53 1.67
N HIS A 399 -2.76 0.73 2.83
CA HIS A 399 -2.76 -0.25 3.92
C HIS A 399 -4.05 -1.05 4.04
N ARG A 400 -5.21 -0.42 3.87
CA ARG A 400 -6.50 -1.01 4.28
C ARG A 400 -6.82 -2.35 3.60
N TRP A 401 -6.60 -2.46 2.29
CA TRP A 401 -6.83 -3.71 1.57
C TRP A 401 -6.02 -4.86 2.13
N PHE A 402 -4.74 -4.63 2.36
CA PHE A 402 -3.84 -5.62 2.92
C PHE A 402 -4.17 -5.93 4.39
N ASP A 403 -4.57 -4.93 5.16
CA ASP A 403 -5.01 -5.12 6.54
C ASP A 403 -6.25 -6.02 6.62
N LEU A 404 -7.25 -5.81 5.75
CA LEU A 404 -8.45 -6.67 5.69
C LEU A 404 -8.08 -8.12 5.36
N ARG A 405 -7.16 -8.32 4.43
CA ARG A 405 -6.69 -9.66 4.06
C ARG A 405 -6.00 -10.36 5.23
N ARG A 406 -5.11 -9.68 5.93
CA ARG A 406 -4.40 -10.26 7.08
C ARG A 406 -5.30 -10.44 8.29
N TYR A 407 -6.27 -9.57 8.52
CA TYR A 407 -7.24 -9.74 9.61
C TYR A 407 -8.10 -10.98 9.41
N ALA A 408 -8.48 -11.29 8.19
CA ALA A 408 -9.28 -12.48 7.88
C ALA A 408 -8.59 -13.79 8.29
N VAL A 409 -7.26 -13.84 8.25
CA VAL A 409 -6.46 -15.03 8.62
C VAL A 409 -5.76 -14.89 9.97
N CYS A 410 -6.05 -13.82 10.72
CA CYS A 410 -5.45 -13.61 12.04
C CYS A 410 -5.92 -14.69 13.01
N ARG A 411 -5.00 -15.48 13.54
CA ARG A 411 -5.34 -16.63 14.40
C ARG A 411 -5.90 -16.19 15.74
N LYS A 412 -5.34 -15.13 16.31
CA LYS A 412 -5.75 -14.65 17.63
C LYS A 412 -7.11 -13.94 17.60
N ALA A 413 -7.36 -13.13 16.58
CA ALA A 413 -8.57 -12.32 16.47
C ALA A 413 -8.98 -12.18 15.00
N PRO A 414 -9.55 -13.21 14.39
CA PRO A 414 -9.97 -13.14 12.99
C PRO A 414 -11.08 -12.12 12.81
N LEU A 415 -10.97 -11.32 11.76
CA LEU A 415 -12.00 -10.39 11.31
C LEU A 415 -12.27 -10.66 9.84
N ARG A 416 -13.44 -11.21 9.55
CA ARG A 416 -13.89 -11.52 8.19
C ARG A 416 -15.05 -10.61 7.84
N LYS A 417 -14.93 -9.90 6.75
CA LYS A 417 -15.87 -8.86 6.38
C LYS A 417 -16.21 -8.93 4.91
N ALA A 418 -17.50 -8.87 4.58
CA ALA A 418 -17.95 -8.61 3.22
C ALA A 418 -17.91 -7.10 2.96
N ILE A 419 -17.67 -6.73 1.70
CA ILE A 419 -17.67 -5.32 1.26
C ILE A 419 -18.72 -5.15 0.18
N GLU A 420 -19.54 -4.12 0.29
CA GLU A 420 -20.47 -3.72 -0.75
C GLU A 420 -19.96 -2.45 -1.43
N ARG A 421 -19.99 -2.44 -2.76
CA ARG A 421 -19.63 -1.29 -3.57
C ARG A 421 -20.82 -0.85 -4.40
N VAL A 422 -21.21 0.40 -4.26
CA VAL A 422 -22.19 1.01 -5.16
C VAL A 422 -21.44 1.66 -6.31
N PHE A 423 -21.56 1.07 -7.49
CA PHE A 423 -20.96 1.62 -8.70
C PHE A 423 -21.96 2.54 -9.39
N ALA A 424 -21.60 3.82 -9.50
CA ALA A 424 -22.46 4.82 -10.11
C ALA A 424 -22.39 4.73 -11.65
N VAL A 425 -23.51 4.50 -12.29
CA VAL A 425 -23.64 4.46 -13.75
C VAL A 425 -24.20 5.79 -14.24
N TYR A 426 -23.49 6.43 -15.15
CA TYR A 426 -23.87 7.71 -15.74
C TYR A 426 -24.18 7.55 -17.23
N ASP A 427 -25.12 8.35 -17.74
CA ASP A 427 -25.38 8.44 -19.16
C ASP A 427 -24.35 9.36 -19.82
N TRP A 428 -23.49 8.78 -20.62
CA TRP A 428 -22.38 9.48 -21.29
C TRP A 428 -22.85 10.43 -22.41
N ASP A 429 -24.00 10.10 -23.01
CA ASP A 429 -24.53 10.87 -24.14
C ASP A 429 -25.38 12.05 -23.66
N SER A 430 -25.83 12.06 -22.41
CA SER A 430 -26.71 13.06 -21.81
C SER A 430 -26.05 13.85 -20.70
N LYS A 431 -24.90 14.50 -20.96
CA LYS A 431 -24.21 15.35 -19.99
C LYS A 431 -23.92 14.65 -18.65
N MET A 432 -23.62 13.37 -18.71
CA MET A 432 -23.22 12.60 -17.52
C MET A 432 -24.31 12.54 -16.43
N LYS A 433 -25.54 12.45 -16.80
CA LYS A 433 -26.63 12.23 -15.83
C LYS A 433 -26.48 10.90 -15.11
N PHE A 434 -26.68 10.92 -13.82
CA PHE A 434 -26.75 9.69 -13.02
C PHE A 434 -27.97 8.88 -13.47
N MET A 435 -27.73 7.62 -13.79
CA MET A 435 -28.80 6.71 -14.21
C MET A 435 -29.22 5.78 -13.07
N ARG A 436 -28.27 5.15 -12.43
CA ARG A 436 -28.49 4.19 -11.35
C ARG A 436 -27.21 3.84 -10.63
N GLY A 437 -27.33 3.30 -9.42
CA GLY A 437 -26.26 2.61 -8.74
C GLY A 437 -26.37 1.10 -8.95
N GLU A 438 -25.28 0.46 -9.26
CA GLU A 438 -25.18 -1.00 -9.31
C GLU A 438 -24.36 -1.49 -8.14
N VAL A 439 -24.93 -2.36 -7.31
CA VAL A 439 -24.28 -2.87 -6.11
C VAL A 439 -23.54 -4.16 -6.44
N PHE A 440 -22.25 -4.18 -6.10
CA PHE A 440 -21.40 -5.37 -6.18
C PHE A 440 -20.94 -5.74 -4.79
N ARG A 441 -20.83 -7.03 -4.51
CA ARG A 441 -20.46 -7.53 -3.20
C ARG A 441 -19.21 -8.40 -3.28
N LEU A 442 -18.21 -8.05 -2.49
CA LEU A 442 -17.07 -8.91 -2.18
C LEU A 442 -17.47 -9.76 -0.96
N GLU A 443 -17.53 -11.07 -1.14
CA GLU A 443 -17.99 -11.95 -0.08
C GLU A 443 -16.92 -12.17 0.99
N ILE A 444 -17.33 -12.72 2.14
CA ILE A 444 -16.39 -13.20 3.14
C ILE A 444 -15.54 -14.32 2.50
N ASP A 445 -14.23 -14.25 2.69
CA ASP A 445 -13.25 -15.18 2.12
C ASP A 445 -13.32 -15.29 0.58
N ASP A 446 -13.72 -14.21 -0.08
CA ASP A 446 -13.86 -14.14 -1.53
C ASP A 446 -12.52 -14.42 -2.22
N PRO A 447 -12.47 -15.29 -3.24
CA PRO A 447 -11.24 -15.51 -4.02
C PRO A 447 -10.68 -14.25 -4.67
N ALA A 448 -11.51 -13.23 -4.89
CA ALA A 448 -11.07 -11.95 -5.49
C ALA A 448 -10.23 -11.06 -4.55
N TYR A 449 -10.01 -11.46 -3.29
CA TYR A 449 -8.96 -10.87 -2.45
C TYR A 449 -7.55 -11.14 -2.97
N VAL A 450 -7.41 -12.04 -3.94
CA VAL A 450 -6.16 -12.36 -4.60
C VAL A 450 -6.31 -12.06 -6.10
N PHE A 451 -5.33 -11.39 -6.67
CA PHE A 451 -5.34 -11.11 -8.12
C PHE A 451 -4.90 -12.34 -8.91
N SER A 452 -5.50 -12.52 -10.08
CA SER A 452 -5.07 -13.53 -11.04
C SER A 452 -3.64 -13.27 -11.49
N ILE A 453 -2.90 -14.33 -11.76
CA ILE A 453 -1.61 -14.21 -12.45
C ILE A 453 -1.88 -13.58 -13.82
N PRO A 454 -1.06 -12.63 -14.28
CA PRO A 454 -1.28 -11.99 -15.57
C PRO A 454 -1.39 -12.97 -16.71
N LYS A 455 -2.31 -12.73 -17.66
CA LYS A 455 -2.57 -13.63 -18.79
C LYS A 455 -1.31 -13.92 -19.61
N SER A 456 -0.49 -12.90 -19.86
CA SER A 456 0.76 -13.06 -20.61
C SER A 456 1.75 -14.01 -19.92
N VAL A 457 1.78 -14.01 -18.60
CA VAL A 457 2.62 -14.92 -17.81
C VAL A 457 2.13 -16.36 -17.94
N LEU A 458 0.80 -16.57 -17.84
CA LEU A 458 0.19 -17.89 -17.98
C LEU A 458 0.31 -18.44 -19.41
N GLU A 459 0.27 -17.60 -20.43
CA GLU A 459 0.48 -17.98 -21.82
C GLU A 459 1.92 -18.42 -22.09
N PHE A 460 2.87 -17.73 -21.46
CA PHE A 460 4.28 -18.06 -21.56
C PHE A 460 4.65 -19.30 -20.74
N ASP A 461 4.07 -19.45 -19.56
CA ASP A 461 4.31 -20.54 -18.62
C ASP A 461 3.00 -21.30 -18.35
N THR A 462 2.72 -22.26 -19.26
CA THR A 462 1.43 -22.96 -19.30
C THR A 462 1.19 -23.89 -18.13
N ASP A 463 2.22 -24.25 -17.36
CA ASP A 463 2.09 -25.10 -16.17
C ASP A 463 1.91 -24.30 -14.89
N MET A 464 2.01 -22.97 -14.94
CA MET A 464 1.83 -22.14 -13.75
C MET A 464 0.36 -22.12 -13.32
N PRO A 465 0.05 -22.52 -12.07
CA PRO A 465 -1.30 -22.39 -11.55
C PRO A 465 -1.72 -20.91 -11.44
N ASP A 466 -2.96 -20.64 -11.83
CA ASP A 466 -3.57 -19.32 -11.67
C ASP A 466 -4.29 -19.21 -10.33
N ASN A 467 -4.58 -17.96 -9.93
CA ASN A 467 -5.52 -17.64 -8.87
C ASN A 467 -6.87 -17.34 -9.52
N VAL A 468 -7.78 -18.30 -9.45
CA VAL A 468 -9.09 -18.16 -10.12
C VAL A 468 -9.97 -17.16 -9.38
N ARG A 469 -10.45 -16.15 -10.10
CA ARG A 469 -11.38 -15.15 -9.57
C ARG A 469 -12.80 -15.45 -10.06
N PRO A 470 -13.83 -15.19 -9.24
CA PRO A 470 -15.20 -15.49 -9.62
C PRO A 470 -15.74 -14.50 -10.65
N MET A 471 -16.66 -14.95 -11.50
CA MET A 471 -17.53 -14.03 -12.21
C MET A 471 -18.40 -13.28 -11.19
N ARG A 472 -18.44 -11.95 -11.33
CA ARG A 472 -19.18 -11.12 -10.39
C ARG A 472 -20.25 -10.33 -11.10
N ARG A 473 -21.48 -10.53 -10.65
CA ARG A 473 -22.64 -9.79 -11.13
C ARG A 473 -23.11 -8.81 -10.06
N LEU A 474 -23.81 -7.78 -10.48
CA LEU A 474 -24.49 -6.90 -9.56
C LEU A 474 -25.51 -7.69 -8.73
N THR A 475 -25.67 -7.30 -7.46
CA THR A 475 -26.64 -7.92 -6.55
C THR A 475 -27.94 -7.11 -6.46
N GLU A 476 -27.87 -5.80 -6.73
CA GLU A 476 -28.99 -4.88 -6.55
C GLU A 476 -28.80 -3.65 -7.45
N VAL A 477 -29.90 -3.05 -7.85
CA VAL A 477 -29.92 -1.74 -8.52
C VAL A 477 -30.53 -0.73 -7.57
N ILE A 478 -29.84 0.40 -7.39
CA ILE A 478 -30.27 1.51 -6.54
C ILE A 478 -30.56 2.71 -7.43
N ASN A 479 -31.74 3.32 -7.22
CA ASN A 479 -32.10 4.58 -7.85
C ASN A 479 -31.93 5.69 -6.82
N ALA A 480 -31.09 6.69 -7.13
CA ALA A 480 -31.01 7.88 -6.29
C ALA A 480 -32.18 8.80 -6.60
N ASN A 481 -32.80 9.34 -5.56
CA ASN A 481 -33.83 10.36 -5.67
C ASN A 481 -33.19 11.70 -5.32
N PHE A 482 -33.08 12.58 -6.33
CA PHE A 482 -32.45 13.89 -6.18
C PHE A 482 -33.48 15.02 -6.08
N ASP A 483 -34.69 14.76 -5.67
CA ASP A 483 -35.76 15.76 -5.54
C ASP A 483 -35.46 16.83 -4.46
#